data_101ae6845f6a9afc34416cdd019816bd
#
_entry.id   101ae6845f6a9afc34416cdd019816bd
#
_cell.length_a   1.000
_cell.length_b   1.000
_cell.length_c   1.000
_cell.angle_alpha   90.00
_cell.angle_beta   90.00
_cell.angle_gamma   90.00
#
_symmetry.space_group_name_H-M   'P 1'
#
loop_
_entity.id
_entity.type
_entity.pdbx_description
1 polymer ?
#
loop_
_entity_poly.entity_id
_entity_poly.type
_entity_poly.pdbx_seq_one_letter_code
_entity_poly.pdbx_strand_id
1 'polypeptide(L)'
;MKKFVKSLLFITSLFVLAIMGYNYSVDEYGLFHGDYSEPKADIPERFVKMRFLLQHPDQYNSFCFGSSRIASIDLTRIHNGKKYYNMTYAAGIPSEWLHDIKQLLAGGVVINQIIIGVDNVSFLLDPIENEKNPLRRPYHNYDWKMYTMFLLQR
;
A
#
# COMPACT_ATOMS: atom_id res chain seq x y z
N MET A 1 -11.98 31.93 31.48
CA MET A 1 -12.24 30.64 30.85
C MET A 1 -12.26 30.66 29.31
N LYS A 2 -13.09 31.46 28.62
CA LYS A 2 -13.20 31.46 27.13
C LYS A 2 -11.88 31.76 26.40
N LYS A 3 -11.06 32.70 26.88
CA LYS A 3 -9.76 33.01 26.28
C LYS A 3 -8.76 31.86 26.43
N PHE A 4 -8.69 31.22 27.59
CA PHE A 4 -7.84 30.05 27.84
C PHE A 4 -8.18 28.89 26.93
N VAL A 5 -9.47 28.55 26.78
CA VAL A 5 -9.92 27.47 25.89
C VAL A 5 -9.55 27.76 24.44
N LYS A 6 -9.73 29.01 23.97
CA LYS A 6 -9.34 29.40 22.61
C LYS A 6 -7.83 29.29 22.40
N SER A 7 -7.03 29.75 23.36
CA SER A 7 -5.57 29.64 23.26
C SER A 7 -5.10 28.18 23.28
N LEU A 8 -5.71 27.36 24.14
CA LEU A 8 -5.40 25.93 24.20
C LEU A 8 -5.71 25.24 22.85
N LEU A 9 -6.90 25.45 22.31
CA LEU A 9 -7.29 24.89 21.02
C LEU A 9 -6.37 25.37 19.89
N PHE A 10 -6.00 26.63 19.87
CA PHE A 10 -5.07 27.16 18.87
C PHE A 10 -3.68 26.50 18.95
N ILE A 11 -3.11 26.42 20.16
CA ILE A 11 -1.79 25.79 20.36
C ILE A 11 -1.83 24.31 20.00
N THR A 12 -2.89 23.58 20.41
CA THR A 12 -3.06 22.16 20.08
C THR A 12 -3.17 21.96 18.55
N SER A 13 -3.95 22.81 17.88
CA SER A 13 -4.08 22.73 16.41
C SER A 13 -2.76 22.99 15.71
N LEU A 14 -2.00 23.99 16.18
CA LEU A 14 -0.67 24.28 15.61
C LEU A 14 0.30 23.11 15.79
N PHE A 15 0.27 22.46 16.96
CA PHE A 15 1.10 21.30 17.25
C PHE A 15 0.75 20.10 16.34
N VAL A 16 -0.54 19.82 16.16
CA VAL A 16 -1.03 18.76 15.26
C VAL A 16 -0.57 19.04 13.81
N LEU A 17 -0.74 20.28 13.34
CA LEU A 17 -0.31 20.67 12.00
C LEU A 17 1.22 20.54 11.83
N ALA A 18 2.00 20.84 12.86
CA ALA A 18 3.45 20.68 12.82
C ALA A 18 3.86 19.20 12.69
N ILE A 19 3.20 18.30 13.43
CA ILE A 19 3.40 16.85 13.32
C ILE A 19 3.04 16.36 11.91
N MET A 20 1.88 16.75 11.42
CA MET A 20 1.44 16.36 10.08
C MET A 20 2.41 16.85 8.99
N GLY A 21 2.86 18.10 9.09
CA GLY A 21 3.84 18.68 8.17
C GLY A 21 5.19 17.96 8.21
N TYR A 22 5.65 17.61 9.40
CA TYR A 22 6.86 16.81 9.57
C TYR A 22 6.72 15.42 8.92
N ASN A 23 5.64 14.69 9.24
CA ASN A 23 5.41 13.35 8.70
C ASN A 23 5.21 13.38 7.17
N TYR A 24 4.55 14.43 6.65
CA TYR A 24 4.45 14.64 5.21
C TYR A 24 5.83 14.83 4.56
N SER A 25 6.72 15.61 5.18
CA SER A 25 8.06 15.88 4.64
C SER A 25 8.99 14.67 4.69
N VAL A 26 8.88 13.86 5.75
CA VAL A 26 9.69 12.65 5.92
C VAL A 26 9.18 11.51 5.03
N ASP A 27 7.86 11.45 4.84
CA ASP A 27 7.15 10.44 4.05
C ASP A 27 7.68 9.02 4.24
N GLU A 28 7.73 8.59 5.50
CA GLU A 28 8.33 7.31 5.88
C GLU A 28 7.82 6.10 5.09
N TYR A 29 6.61 6.20 4.56
CA TYR A 29 5.95 5.14 3.81
C TYR A 29 5.94 5.35 2.28
N GLY A 30 6.54 6.43 1.77
CA GLY A 30 6.51 6.77 0.35
C GLY A 30 5.10 7.06 -0.19
N LEU A 31 4.17 7.48 0.69
CA LEU A 31 2.78 7.67 0.32
C LEU A 31 2.50 8.98 -0.40
N PHE A 32 3.27 10.01 -0.09
CA PHE A 32 3.06 11.36 -0.58
C PHE A 32 3.99 11.71 -1.73
N HIS A 33 5.24 11.26 -1.69
CA HIS A 33 6.26 11.56 -2.69
C HIS A 33 6.51 10.40 -3.67
N GLY A 34 5.83 9.26 -3.51
CA GLY A 34 5.88 8.16 -4.48
C GLY A 34 7.16 7.33 -4.47
N ASP A 35 8.06 7.57 -3.55
CA ASP A 35 9.30 6.81 -3.42
C ASP A 35 9.12 5.65 -2.43
N TYR A 36 8.68 4.51 -2.96
CA TYR A 36 8.54 3.28 -2.21
C TYR A 36 9.70 2.34 -2.56
N SER A 37 10.86 2.59 -1.99
CA SER A 37 12.07 1.83 -2.29
C SER A 37 12.20 0.55 -1.46
N GLU A 38 11.72 0.51 -0.20
CA GLU A 38 11.79 -0.67 0.65
C GLU A 38 10.57 -0.82 1.58
N PRO A 39 9.99 -2.04 1.70
CA PRO A 39 8.88 -2.27 2.62
C PRO A 39 9.39 -2.23 4.07
N LYS A 40 8.83 -1.34 4.87
CA LYS A 40 9.04 -1.31 6.32
C LYS A 40 8.03 -2.22 7.02
N ALA A 41 8.39 -2.77 8.18
CA ALA A 41 7.48 -3.58 8.99
C ALA A 41 6.22 -2.78 9.38
N ASP A 42 5.08 -3.46 9.46
CA ASP A 42 3.77 -2.91 9.89
C ASP A 42 3.11 -1.90 8.94
N ILE A 43 3.51 -1.86 7.67
CA ILE A 43 2.84 -1.06 6.64
C ILE A 43 1.70 -1.88 6.01
N PRO A 44 0.60 -1.24 5.60
CA PRO A 44 -0.36 -1.87 4.70
C PRO A 44 0.25 -2.00 3.30
N GLU A 45 1.16 -2.98 3.13
CA GLU A 45 1.94 -3.21 1.91
C GLU A 45 1.07 -3.20 0.66
N ARG A 46 -0.11 -3.82 0.73
CA ARG A 46 -1.07 -3.87 -0.36
C ARG A 46 -1.46 -2.46 -0.82
N PHE A 47 -1.82 -1.58 0.15
CA PHE A 47 -2.24 -0.21 -0.14
C PHE A 47 -1.11 0.60 -0.79
N VAL A 48 0.09 0.54 -0.22
CA VAL A 48 1.24 1.32 -0.69
C VAL A 48 1.68 0.87 -2.08
N LYS A 49 1.79 -0.46 -2.30
CA LYS A 49 2.16 -1.03 -3.61
C LYS A 49 1.15 -0.68 -4.70
N MET A 50 -0.15 -0.79 -4.42
CA MET A 50 -1.20 -0.41 -5.36
C MET A 50 -1.15 1.07 -5.71
N ARG A 51 -0.99 1.93 -4.70
CA ARG A 51 -0.85 3.37 -4.93
C ARG A 51 0.34 3.70 -5.83
N PHE A 52 1.50 3.12 -5.53
CA PHE A 52 2.71 3.31 -6.34
C PHE A 52 2.48 2.94 -7.80
N LEU A 53 1.92 1.75 -8.07
CA LEU A 53 1.67 1.28 -9.43
C LEU A 53 0.66 2.14 -10.18
N LEU A 54 -0.40 2.61 -9.51
CA LEU A 54 -1.41 3.48 -10.13
C LEU A 54 -0.88 4.88 -10.40
N GLN A 55 0.13 5.34 -9.67
CA GLN A 55 0.83 6.59 -9.95
C GLN A 55 1.89 6.45 -11.06
N HIS A 56 2.37 5.23 -11.32
CA HIS A 56 3.41 4.93 -12.32
C HIS A 56 2.97 3.80 -13.26
N PRO A 57 1.86 3.97 -14.01
CA PRO A 57 1.22 2.88 -14.76
C PRO A 57 2.10 2.26 -15.86
N ASP A 58 3.07 3.01 -16.36
CA ASP A 58 3.96 2.59 -17.45
C ASP A 58 5.29 1.98 -16.98
N GLN A 59 5.56 2.03 -15.66
CA GLN A 59 6.86 1.61 -15.13
C GLN A 59 7.04 0.10 -15.15
N TYR A 60 5.96 -0.66 -14.90
CA TYR A 60 5.94 -2.11 -14.87
C TYR A 60 4.81 -2.66 -15.73
N ASN A 61 5.01 -3.84 -16.28
CA ASN A 61 4.03 -4.50 -17.15
C ASN A 61 3.81 -5.98 -16.81
N SER A 62 4.41 -6.45 -15.75
CA SER A 62 4.31 -7.84 -15.30
C SER A 62 4.36 -7.89 -13.78
N PHE A 63 3.58 -8.79 -13.18
CA PHE A 63 3.34 -8.74 -11.74
C PHE A 63 3.45 -10.12 -11.11
N CYS A 64 4.05 -10.19 -9.91
CA CYS A 64 4.10 -11.39 -9.10
C CYS A 64 3.20 -11.22 -7.88
N PHE A 65 2.13 -12.01 -7.80
CA PHE A 65 1.22 -12.05 -6.66
C PHE A 65 1.50 -13.29 -5.80
N GLY A 66 1.24 -13.19 -4.52
CA GLY A 66 1.41 -14.28 -3.58
C GLY A 66 1.40 -13.81 -2.13
N SER A 67 1.62 -14.73 -1.21
CA SER A 67 1.84 -14.42 0.20
C SER A 67 3.30 -13.97 0.45
N SER A 68 3.62 -13.61 1.69
CA SER A 68 5.00 -13.28 2.11
C SER A 68 6.03 -14.39 1.84
N ARG A 69 5.59 -15.65 1.70
CA ARG A 69 6.48 -16.77 1.36
C ARG A 69 7.04 -16.67 -0.05
N ILE A 70 6.32 -16.02 -0.93
CA ILE A 70 6.73 -15.81 -2.33
C ILE A 70 7.52 -14.49 -2.48
N ALA A 71 7.50 -13.63 -1.47
CA ALA A 71 8.12 -12.30 -1.53
C ALA A 71 9.62 -12.33 -1.85
N SER A 72 10.31 -13.41 -1.45
CA SER A 72 11.76 -13.59 -1.66
C SER A 72 12.14 -14.01 -3.09
N ILE A 73 11.16 -14.17 -3.99
CA ILE A 73 11.47 -14.56 -5.38
C ILE A 73 12.25 -13.43 -6.08
N ASP A 74 13.39 -13.79 -6.66
CA ASP A 74 14.20 -12.84 -7.41
C ASP A 74 13.67 -12.70 -8.83
N LEU A 75 12.79 -11.73 -9.03
CA LEU A 75 12.18 -11.42 -10.33
C LEU A 75 13.18 -10.87 -11.34
N THR A 76 14.34 -10.37 -10.90
CA THR A 76 15.37 -9.84 -11.80
C THR A 76 16.04 -10.93 -12.63
N ARG A 77 15.95 -12.19 -12.18
CA ARG A 77 16.46 -13.37 -12.93
C ARG A 77 15.57 -13.78 -14.09
N ILE A 78 14.40 -13.18 -14.25
CA ILE A 78 13.49 -13.49 -15.36
C ILE A 78 13.87 -12.64 -16.56
N HIS A 79 14.71 -13.18 -17.44
CA HIS A 79 15.21 -12.47 -18.62
C HIS A 79 14.32 -12.70 -19.86
N ASN A 80 13.12 -12.11 -19.85
CA ASN A 80 12.16 -12.21 -20.97
C ASN A 80 11.71 -10.86 -21.54
N GLY A 81 12.47 -9.79 -21.25
CA GLY A 81 12.18 -8.43 -21.72
C GLY A 81 11.02 -7.74 -21.02
N LYS A 82 10.45 -8.34 -19.98
CA LYS A 82 9.34 -7.77 -19.21
C LYS A 82 9.85 -7.08 -17.94
N LYS A 83 9.12 -6.06 -17.50
CA LYS A 83 9.42 -5.33 -16.27
C LYS A 83 8.50 -5.81 -15.15
N TYR A 84 9.04 -6.60 -14.23
CA TYR A 84 8.30 -7.21 -13.15
C TYR A 84 8.25 -6.33 -11.92
N TYR A 85 7.07 -6.32 -11.27
CA TYR A 85 6.89 -5.77 -9.94
C TYR A 85 6.39 -6.84 -8.96
N ASN A 86 6.92 -6.79 -7.73
CA ASN A 86 6.56 -7.74 -6.68
C ASN A 86 5.34 -7.25 -5.90
N MET A 87 4.15 -7.78 -6.25
CA MET A 87 2.87 -7.52 -5.60
C MET A 87 2.52 -8.51 -4.48
N THR A 88 3.50 -9.26 -3.99
CA THR A 88 3.28 -10.12 -2.82
C THR A 88 3.15 -9.28 -1.55
N TYR A 89 2.37 -9.75 -0.59
CA TYR A 89 2.21 -9.14 0.73
C TYR A 89 1.86 -10.18 1.79
N ALA A 90 1.96 -9.78 3.07
CA ALA A 90 1.72 -10.68 4.18
C ALA A 90 0.34 -11.36 4.06
N ALA A 91 0.32 -12.70 4.10
CA ALA A 91 -0.88 -13.53 4.04
C ALA A 91 -1.83 -13.21 2.86
N GLY A 92 -1.30 -12.85 1.68
CA GLY A 92 -2.09 -12.58 0.47
C GLY A 92 -2.98 -13.75 0.07
N ILE A 93 -4.22 -13.45 -0.35
CA ILE A 93 -5.24 -14.43 -0.76
C ILE A 93 -5.78 -14.16 -2.16
N PRO A 94 -6.30 -15.16 -2.87
CA PRO A 94 -6.75 -15.04 -4.26
C PRO A 94 -7.80 -13.97 -4.52
N SER A 95 -8.75 -13.76 -3.60
CA SER A 95 -9.78 -12.73 -3.73
C SER A 95 -9.19 -11.32 -3.75
N GLU A 96 -8.17 -11.07 -2.93
CA GLU A 96 -7.47 -9.79 -2.89
C GLU A 96 -6.65 -9.56 -4.16
N TRP A 97 -5.91 -10.58 -4.64
CA TRP A 97 -5.15 -10.48 -5.88
C TRP A 97 -6.04 -10.19 -7.07
N LEU A 98 -7.20 -10.85 -7.16
CA LEU A 98 -8.18 -10.58 -8.22
C LEU A 98 -8.70 -9.15 -8.16
N HIS A 99 -8.97 -8.64 -6.96
CA HIS A 99 -9.39 -7.26 -6.77
C HIS A 99 -8.31 -6.27 -7.24
N ASP A 100 -7.07 -6.50 -6.83
CA ASP A 100 -5.93 -5.64 -7.17
C ASP A 100 -5.65 -5.64 -8.68
N ILE A 101 -5.68 -6.80 -9.33
CA ILE A 101 -5.56 -6.93 -10.79
C ILE A 101 -6.63 -6.11 -11.50
N LYS A 102 -7.89 -6.21 -11.07
CA LYS A 102 -8.97 -5.41 -11.65
C LYS A 102 -8.76 -3.92 -11.47
N GLN A 103 -8.27 -3.49 -10.32
CA GLN A 103 -7.96 -2.09 -10.07
C GLN A 103 -6.79 -1.58 -10.90
N LEU A 104 -5.72 -2.37 -11.07
CA LEU A 104 -4.59 -2.02 -11.94
C LEU A 104 -5.05 -1.83 -13.39
N LEU A 105 -5.85 -2.76 -13.90
CA LEU A 105 -6.42 -2.65 -15.26
C LEU A 105 -7.32 -1.41 -15.40
N ALA A 106 -8.19 -1.15 -14.42
CA ALA A 106 -9.04 0.03 -14.42
C ALA A 106 -8.24 1.34 -14.33
N GLY A 107 -7.08 1.31 -13.69
CA GLY A 107 -6.15 2.44 -13.59
C GLY A 107 -5.24 2.62 -14.80
N GLY A 108 -5.43 1.83 -15.87
CA GLY A 108 -4.68 1.94 -17.12
C GLY A 108 -3.31 1.23 -17.13
N VAL A 109 -3.02 0.43 -16.10
CA VAL A 109 -1.79 -0.37 -16.07
C VAL A 109 -1.86 -1.50 -17.09
N VAL A 110 -0.88 -1.60 -17.97
CA VAL A 110 -0.78 -2.68 -18.95
C VAL A 110 -0.25 -3.94 -18.27
N ILE A 111 -0.98 -5.05 -18.37
CA ILE A 111 -0.58 -6.32 -17.77
C ILE A 111 -0.25 -7.33 -18.87
N ASN A 112 1.04 -7.62 -19.04
CA ASN A 112 1.54 -8.58 -20.04
C ASN A 112 1.70 -9.99 -19.45
N GLN A 113 2.01 -10.08 -18.15
CA GLN A 113 2.18 -11.37 -17.47
C GLN A 113 1.87 -11.26 -15.98
N ILE A 114 1.27 -12.32 -15.47
CA ILE A 114 1.04 -12.49 -14.02
C ILE A 114 1.69 -13.82 -13.61
N ILE A 115 2.48 -13.76 -12.55
CA ILE A 115 2.98 -14.93 -11.82
C ILE A 115 2.20 -14.98 -10.51
N ILE A 116 1.61 -16.11 -10.19
CA ILE A 116 0.89 -16.31 -8.95
C ILE A 116 1.60 -17.41 -8.15
N GLY A 117 2.17 -17.01 -7.02
CA GLY A 117 2.74 -17.94 -6.07
C GLY A 117 1.65 -18.42 -5.10
N VAL A 118 1.34 -19.70 -5.20
CA VAL A 118 0.28 -20.34 -4.43
C VAL A 118 0.89 -21.14 -3.28
N ASP A 119 0.41 -20.89 -2.08
CA ASP A 119 0.75 -21.67 -0.90
C ASP A 119 -0.52 -22.05 -0.09
N ASN A 120 -0.35 -22.90 0.91
CA ASN A 120 -1.47 -23.36 1.74
C ASN A 120 -2.12 -22.22 2.54
N VAL A 121 -1.37 -21.20 2.95
CA VAL A 121 -1.90 -20.06 3.72
C VAL A 121 -2.93 -19.28 2.90
N SER A 122 -2.69 -19.15 1.59
CA SER A 122 -3.59 -18.44 0.68
C SER A 122 -5.01 -19.04 0.60
N PHE A 123 -5.20 -20.28 1.02
CA PHE A 123 -6.49 -20.98 1.01
C PHE A 123 -7.07 -21.28 2.39
N LEU A 124 -6.27 -21.09 3.45
CA LEU A 124 -6.73 -21.34 4.82
C LEU A 124 -7.40 -20.12 5.47
N LEU A 125 -7.19 -18.94 4.91
CA LEU A 125 -7.72 -17.70 5.45
C LEU A 125 -9.12 -17.43 4.91
N ASP A 126 -10.04 -17.08 5.82
CA ASP A 126 -11.37 -16.61 5.45
C ASP A 126 -11.28 -15.20 4.85
N PRO A 127 -11.71 -15.00 3.59
CA PRO A 127 -11.68 -13.69 2.96
C PRO A 127 -12.46 -12.61 3.74
N ILE A 128 -13.60 -12.98 4.36
CA ILE A 128 -14.46 -12.05 5.10
C ILE A 128 -13.76 -11.57 6.37
N GLU A 129 -13.13 -12.47 7.10
CA GLU A 129 -12.37 -12.10 8.31
C GLU A 129 -11.11 -11.30 7.95
N ASN A 130 -10.48 -11.63 6.84
CA ASN A 130 -9.31 -10.91 6.35
C ASN A 130 -9.61 -9.44 5.99
N GLU A 131 -10.75 -9.16 5.38
CA GLU A 131 -11.16 -7.79 5.03
C GLU A 131 -11.36 -6.87 6.25
N LYS A 132 -11.61 -7.44 7.43
CA LYS A 132 -11.74 -6.68 8.68
C LYS A 132 -10.41 -6.13 9.19
N ASN A 133 -9.29 -6.69 8.75
CA ASN A 133 -7.97 -6.23 9.16
C ASN A 133 -7.62 -4.89 8.49
N PRO A 134 -7.40 -3.80 9.25
CA PRO A 134 -7.10 -2.49 8.68
C PRO A 134 -5.81 -2.45 7.85
N LEU A 135 -4.83 -3.33 8.13
CA LEU A 135 -3.57 -3.44 7.37
C LEU A 135 -3.76 -4.07 5.99
N ARG A 136 -4.95 -4.65 5.74
CA ARG A 136 -5.27 -5.34 4.48
C ARG A 136 -6.24 -4.55 3.59
N ARG A 137 -6.54 -3.32 3.96
CA ARG A 137 -7.47 -2.49 3.18
C ARG A 137 -7.02 -2.37 1.73
N PRO A 138 -7.95 -2.53 0.77
CA PRO A 138 -7.67 -2.23 -0.62
C PRO A 138 -7.36 -0.73 -0.79
N TYR A 139 -6.59 -0.42 -1.80
CA TYR A 139 -6.34 0.97 -2.17
C TYR A 139 -7.64 1.63 -2.66
N HIS A 140 -7.96 2.80 -2.09
CA HIS A 140 -9.01 3.68 -2.56
C HIS A 140 -8.42 5.07 -2.80
N ASN A 141 -8.60 5.60 -3.99
CA ASN A 141 -7.93 6.84 -4.46
C ASN A 141 -8.24 8.08 -3.59
N TYR A 142 -9.33 8.06 -2.81
CA TYR A 142 -9.77 9.17 -1.99
C TYR A 142 -9.97 8.81 -0.51
N ASP A 143 -9.23 7.85 0.00
CA ASP A 143 -9.30 7.50 1.42
C ASP A 143 -8.53 8.51 2.28
N TRP A 144 -9.13 9.71 2.44
CA TRP A 144 -8.58 10.78 3.27
C TRP A 144 -8.34 10.34 4.73
N LYS A 145 -9.11 9.37 5.25
CA LYS A 145 -8.93 8.83 6.60
C LYS A 145 -7.63 8.07 6.71
N MET A 146 -7.30 7.27 5.71
CA MET A 146 -6.03 6.55 5.65
C MET A 146 -4.85 7.53 5.59
N TYR A 147 -4.90 8.53 4.72
CA TYR A 147 -3.86 9.54 4.62
C TYR A 147 -3.67 10.34 5.91
N THR A 148 -4.77 10.75 6.55
CA THR A 148 -4.71 11.43 7.85
C THR A 148 -4.11 10.55 8.94
N MET A 149 -4.45 9.25 8.93
CA MET A 149 -3.87 8.27 9.85
C MET A 149 -2.34 8.20 9.68
N PHE A 150 -1.83 8.10 8.45
CA PHE A 150 -0.39 8.09 8.20
C PHE A 150 0.31 9.40 8.61
N LEU A 151 -0.34 10.54 8.46
CA LEU A 151 0.21 11.82 8.89
C LEU A 151 0.26 11.97 10.42
N LEU A 152 -0.55 11.22 11.15
CA LEU A 152 -0.62 11.27 12.63
C LEU A 152 0.08 10.10 13.33
N GLN A 153 0.42 9.03 12.61
CA GLN A 153 1.16 7.87 13.14
C GLN A 153 2.67 8.12 13.10
N ARG A 154 3.30 7.72 14.18
CA ARG A 154 4.74 7.53 14.25
C ARG A 154 5.05 6.29 15.09
#